data_c5049ea30f8d0ed7cc99e009cda6a777
#
_entry.id   c5049ea30f8d0ed7cc99e009cda6a777
#
_cell.length_a   1.000
_cell.length_b   1.000
_cell.length_c   1.000
_cell.angle_alpha   90.00
_cell.angle_beta   90.00
_cell.angle_gamma   90.00
#
_symmetry.space_group_name_H-M   'P 1'
#
loop_
_entity.id
_entity.type
_entity.pdbx_description
1 polymer ?
#
loop_
_entity_poly.entity_id
_entity_poly.type
_entity_poly.pdbx_seq_one_letter_code
_entity_poly.pdbx_strand_id
1 'polypeptide(L)'
;MKIVLENLTKKFPSRNKKCKDEVIAVNNFNFEIPDGKLIGLLGPSGCGKSTALNLLCGLLTPTEGKIYFGEDEVTNLPAENRGVGFVFQNYALYPHLTVMQNITFPLENLKGKDKLTKEQMREKAFAVAKLVQIDELMNRKPSQLSGGQQQRVAIARALVKMPRVLLMDEPLSNLDARLRLQTREEISRIQKETGITTVFVTHDQEEAMSISDMIVVMKDGVIQQIGEPQSVYDEPTNLFVAKFLGTPPINVFKGRVEKEKLWIGSDCVMDANGVEDQEVYAAIRPEGFILPEECDCQGSCNQSVTGENNGMLHCSLQAVEVMGRDISVVVTHPHSENVMVRAIISSETKVDTSKKEIGFELRRNKVFIFNKETEERIYLK
;
A
#
# COMPACT_ATOMS: atom_id res chain seq x y z
N MET A 1 16.64 8.23 -10.77
CA MET A 1 16.48 7.68 -12.15
C MET A 1 15.02 7.40 -12.41
N LYS A 2 14.41 8.11 -13.38
CA LYS A 2 13.04 7.85 -13.84
C LYS A 2 12.92 6.44 -14.41
N ILE A 3 11.80 5.74 -14.16
CA ILE A 3 11.50 4.42 -14.74
C ILE A 3 10.19 4.53 -15.52
N VAL A 4 10.15 4.01 -16.73
CA VAL A 4 8.93 3.98 -17.56
C VAL A 4 8.63 2.54 -17.95
N LEU A 5 7.40 2.11 -17.75
CA LEU A 5 6.86 0.82 -18.17
C LEU A 5 5.85 1.06 -19.28
N GLU A 6 6.05 0.42 -20.41
CA GLU A 6 5.16 0.53 -21.58
C GLU A 6 4.59 -0.84 -21.93
N ASN A 7 3.28 -1.00 -21.78
CA ASN A 7 2.51 -2.21 -22.11
C ASN A 7 3.12 -3.50 -21.55
N LEU A 8 3.74 -3.40 -20.36
CA LEU A 8 4.52 -4.48 -19.80
C LEU A 8 3.60 -5.64 -19.40
N THR A 9 3.82 -6.80 -20.02
CA THR A 9 3.01 -8.00 -19.80
C THR A 9 3.90 -9.22 -19.56
N LYS A 10 3.51 -10.05 -18.58
CA LYS A 10 4.15 -11.33 -18.30
C LYS A 10 3.14 -12.45 -18.20
N LYS A 11 3.28 -13.41 -19.11
CA LYS A 11 2.51 -14.64 -19.15
C LYS A 11 3.39 -15.82 -18.75
N PHE A 12 2.83 -16.74 -17.98
CA PHE A 12 3.46 -18.02 -17.64
C PHE A 12 2.60 -19.17 -18.17
N PRO A 13 3.21 -20.26 -18.64
CA PRO A 13 2.46 -21.45 -19.01
C PRO A 13 1.72 -22.01 -17.79
N SER A 14 0.48 -22.48 -18.01
CA SER A 14 -0.29 -23.14 -16.94
C SER A 14 0.48 -24.32 -16.35
N ARG A 15 0.47 -24.45 -15.01
CA ARG A 15 1.02 -25.62 -14.32
C ARG A 15 0.30 -26.91 -14.65
N ASN A 16 -0.97 -26.81 -15.09
CA ASN A 16 -1.75 -27.94 -15.50
C ASN A 16 -1.48 -28.28 -16.98
N LYS A 17 -0.65 -29.28 -17.24
CA LYS A 17 -0.28 -29.75 -18.59
C LYS A 17 -1.45 -30.09 -19.52
N LYS A 18 -2.66 -30.23 -18.96
CA LYS A 18 -3.90 -30.52 -19.73
C LYS A 18 -4.64 -29.25 -20.17
N CYS A 19 -4.37 -28.09 -19.58
CA CYS A 19 -4.92 -26.80 -20.00
C CYS A 19 -3.83 -26.02 -20.74
N LYS A 20 -4.16 -25.53 -21.94
CA LYS A 20 -3.29 -24.63 -22.72
C LYS A 20 -3.36 -23.18 -22.24
N ASP A 21 -4.09 -22.91 -21.14
CA ASP A 21 -4.31 -21.58 -20.64
C ASP A 21 -3.02 -21.01 -20.05
N GLU A 22 -2.70 -19.78 -20.40
CA GLU A 22 -1.59 -19.03 -19.83
C GLU A 22 -2.05 -18.27 -18.59
N VAL A 23 -1.21 -18.18 -17.58
CA VAL A 23 -1.45 -17.34 -16.40
C VAL A 23 -0.82 -15.98 -16.63
N ILE A 24 -1.61 -14.94 -16.72
CA ILE A 24 -1.13 -13.56 -16.87
C ILE A 24 -0.83 -13.01 -15.48
N ALA A 25 0.44 -12.90 -15.14
CA ALA A 25 0.87 -12.42 -13.82
C ALA A 25 1.04 -10.89 -13.76
N VAL A 26 1.35 -10.27 -14.89
CA VAL A 26 1.41 -8.82 -15.09
C VAL A 26 0.74 -8.55 -16.43
N ASN A 27 -0.23 -7.68 -16.46
CA ASN A 27 -1.07 -7.41 -17.62
C ASN A 27 -1.07 -5.93 -17.97
N ASN A 28 -0.43 -5.59 -19.07
CA ASN A 28 -0.46 -4.26 -19.66
C ASN A 28 -0.11 -3.11 -18.68
N PHE A 29 0.99 -3.26 -17.93
CA PHE A 29 1.45 -2.20 -17.03
C PHE A 29 1.97 -1.02 -17.84
N ASN A 30 1.33 0.14 -17.62
CA ASN A 30 1.68 1.41 -18.22
C ASN A 30 1.74 2.45 -17.11
N PHE A 31 2.91 2.78 -16.62
CA PHE A 31 3.10 3.87 -15.68
C PHE A 31 4.56 4.33 -15.59
N GLU A 32 4.72 5.50 -15.03
CA GLU A 32 6.00 6.14 -14.81
C GLU A 32 6.31 6.26 -13.32
N ILE A 33 7.53 5.91 -12.95
CA ILE A 33 8.09 6.14 -11.62
C ILE A 33 9.01 7.36 -11.72
N PRO A 34 8.69 8.47 -11.04
CA PRO A 34 9.53 9.67 -11.06
C PRO A 34 10.89 9.44 -10.43
N ASP A 35 11.89 10.23 -10.85
CA ASP A 35 13.24 10.17 -10.29
C ASP A 35 13.25 10.46 -8.78
N GLY A 36 14.04 9.69 -8.04
CA GLY A 36 14.28 9.90 -6.62
C GLY A 36 13.05 9.64 -5.73
N LYS A 37 12.04 8.91 -6.20
CA LYS A 37 10.82 8.61 -5.44
C LYS A 37 10.83 7.21 -4.86
N LEU A 38 10.14 7.04 -3.74
CA LEU A 38 9.88 5.77 -3.07
C LEU A 38 8.48 5.29 -3.42
N ILE A 39 8.40 4.17 -4.17
CA ILE A 39 7.14 3.62 -4.69
C ILE A 39 6.80 2.31 -4.01
N GLY A 40 5.58 2.21 -3.48
CA GLY A 40 5.03 0.98 -2.92
C GLY A 40 4.14 0.24 -3.94
N LEU A 41 4.52 -0.99 -4.34
CA LEU A 41 3.63 -1.90 -5.06
C LEU A 41 2.81 -2.68 -4.04
N LEU A 42 1.50 -2.43 -4.01
CA LEU A 42 0.58 -2.91 -2.99
C LEU A 42 -0.53 -3.77 -3.62
N GLY A 43 -0.93 -4.84 -2.94
CA GLY A 43 -2.03 -5.69 -3.40
C GLY A 43 -2.07 -7.04 -2.69
N PRO A 44 -3.13 -7.85 -2.89
CA PRO A 44 -3.27 -9.18 -2.29
C PRO A 44 -2.12 -10.12 -2.66
N SER A 45 -1.94 -11.18 -1.89
CA SER A 45 -0.99 -12.25 -2.24
C SER A 45 -1.33 -12.85 -3.60
N GLY A 46 -0.32 -13.05 -4.44
CA GLY A 46 -0.49 -13.63 -5.78
C GLY A 46 -0.93 -12.65 -6.88
N CYS A 47 -1.16 -11.36 -6.60
CA CYS A 47 -1.59 -10.39 -7.62
C CYS A 47 -0.49 -9.95 -8.61
N GLY A 48 0.74 -10.49 -8.54
CA GLY A 48 1.80 -10.22 -9.52
C GLY A 48 2.91 -9.26 -9.07
N LYS A 49 2.91 -8.74 -7.83
CA LYS A 49 3.89 -7.76 -7.32
C LYS A 49 5.35 -8.20 -7.47
N SER A 50 5.72 -9.37 -6.92
CA SER A 50 7.09 -9.90 -7.05
C SER A 50 7.44 -10.22 -8.49
N THR A 51 6.46 -10.57 -9.34
CA THR A 51 6.69 -10.74 -10.78
C THR A 51 7.06 -9.40 -11.43
N ALA A 52 6.34 -8.32 -11.14
CA ALA A 52 6.65 -6.98 -11.63
C ALA A 52 8.05 -6.53 -11.15
N LEU A 53 8.37 -6.77 -9.88
CA LEU A 53 9.69 -6.45 -9.33
C LEU A 53 10.81 -7.24 -10.03
N ASN A 54 10.62 -8.54 -10.29
CA ASN A 54 11.57 -9.38 -11.01
C ASN A 54 11.75 -8.98 -12.48
N LEU A 55 10.70 -8.46 -13.13
CA LEU A 55 10.79 -7.88 -14.47
C LEU A 55 11.65 -6.60 -14.45
N LEU A 56 11.43 -5.72 -13.48
CA LEU A 56 12.24 -4.50 -13.29
C LEU A 56 13.71 -4.85 -13.03
N CYS A 57 13.97 -5.84 -12.18
CA CYS A 57 15.32 -6.29 -11.88
C CYS A 57 16.03 -6.95 -13.07
N GLY A 58 15.29 -7.55 -14.01
CA GLY A 58 15.85 -8.35 -15.11
C GLY A 58 16.10 -9.80 -14.77
N LEU A 59 15.52 -10.29 -13.67
CA LEU A 59 15.47 -11.72 -13.34
C LEU A 59 14.42 -12.47 -14.15
N LEU A 60 13.43 -11.75 -14.68
CA LEU A 60 12.44 -12.24 -15.62
C LEU A 60 12.47 -11.35 -16.88
N THR A 61 12.26 -11.97 -18.04
CA THR A 61 12.03 -11.27 -19.30
C THR A 61 10.53 -11.09 -19.51
N PRO A 62 10.04 -9.92 -19.90
CA PRO A 62 8.62 -9.73 -20.21
C PRO A 62 8.22 -10.55 -21.43
N THR A 63 6.94 -10.86 -21.56
CA THR A 63 6.36 -11.49 -22.75
C THR A 63 6.08 -10.43 -23.81
N GLU A 64 5.63 -9.24 -23.37
CA GLU A 64 5.33 -8.09 -24.20
C GLU A 64 5.70 -6.81 -23.45
N GLY A 65 5.89 -5.71 -24.17
CA GLY A 65 6.16 -4.39 -23.61
C GLY A 65 7.62 -4.08 -23.37
N LYS A 66 7.89 -2.90 -22.82
CA LYS A 66 9.23 -2.34 -22.66
C LYS A 66 9.44 -1.73 -21.28
N ILE A 67 10.71 -1.70 -20.87
CA ILE A 67 11.18 -1.08 -19.61
C ILE A 67 12.30 -0.12 -19.94
N TYR A 68 12.16 1.13 -19.45
CA TYR A 68 13.18 2.16 -19.60
C TYR A 68 13.68 2.66 -18.25
N PHE A 69 14.98 2.86 -18.13
CA PHE A 69 15.63 3.55 -17.02
C PHE A 69 16.24 4.85 -17.55
N GLY A 70 15.56 5.99 -17.32
CA GLY A 70 15.83 7.24 -18.01
C GLY A 70 15.58 7.09 -19.51
N GLU A 71 16.60 7.35 -20.33
CA GLU A 71 16.56 7.19 -21.78
C GLU A 71 16.96 5.76 -22.25
N ASP A 72 17.49 4.93 -21.34
CA ASP A 72 18.02 3.62 -21.68
C ASP A 72 16.91 2.56 -21.72
N GLU A 73 16.68 1.88 -22.84
CA GLU A 73 15.84 0.68 -22.89
C GLU A 73 16.58 -0.50 -22.25
N VAL A 74 16.07 -1.00 -21.11
CA VAL A 74 16.69 -2.09 -20.35
C VAL A 74 15.93 -3.43 -20.45
N THR A 75 14.92 -3.51 -21.30
CA THR A 75 14.00 -4.66 -21.43
C THR A 75 14.73 -6.00 -21.51
N ASN A 76 15.75 -6.08 -22.37
CA ASN A 76 16.51 -7.30 -22.64
C ASN A 76 17.90 -7.33 -21.96
N LEU A 77 18.22 -6.32 -21.14
CA LEU A 77 19.46 -6.33 -20.38
C LEU A 77 19.36 -7.32 -19.20
N PRO A 78 20.39 -8.16 -18.97
CA PRO A 78 20.45 -9.02 -17.79
C PRO A 78 20.60 -8.18 -16.52
N ALA A 79 20.18 -8.73 -15.37
CA ALA A 79 20.13 -8.03 -14.10
C ALA A 79 21.46 -7.36 -13.70
N GLU A 80 22.59 -8.02 -13.95
CA GLU A 80 23.93 -7.50 -13.65
C GLU A 80 24.29 -6.21 -14.39
N ASN A 81 23.67 -5.95 -15.54
CA ASN A 81 23.95 -4.80 -16.41
C ASN A 81 22.92 -3.67 -16.26
N ARG A 82 21.83 -3.87 -15.50
CA ARG A 82 20.77 -2.85 -15.29
C ARG A 82 21.16 -1.79 -14.26
N GLY A 83 22.22 -2.00 -13.48
CA GLY A 83 22.58 -1.07 -12.40
C GLY A 83 21.57 -1.02 -11.26
N VAL A 84 20.95 -2.14 -10.94
CA VAL A 84 19.93 -2.30 -9.91
C VAL A 84 20.53 -2.88 -8.63
N GLY A 85 20.15 -2.33 -7.47
CA GLY A 85 20.31 -2.96 -6.17
C GLY A 85 19.05 -3.75 -5.81
N PHE A 86 19.19 -4.98 -5.33
CA PHE A 86 18.05 -5.83 -4.98
C PHE A 86 18.14 -6.34 -3.55
N VAL A 87 17.08 -6.19 -2.77
CA VAL A 87 16.92 -6.74 -1.42
C VAL A 87 15.83 -7.81 -1.46
N PHE A 88 16.20 -9.04 -1.20
CA PHE A 88 15.28 -10.19 -1.17
C PHE A 88 14.51 -10.26 0.16
N GLN A 89 13.35 -10.86 0.15
CA GLN A 89 12.48 -11.06 1.31
C GLN A 89 13.19 -11.77 2.49
N ASN A 90 14.06 -12.75 2.20
CA ASN A 90 14.84 -13.47 3.20
C ASN A 90 16.25 -12.88 3.40
N TYR A 91 16.45 -11.62 2.96
CA TYR A 91 17.72 -10.88 2.98
C TYR A 91 18.85 -11.53 2.16
N ALA A 92 18.80 -12.81 1.88
CA ALA A 92 19.77 -13.61 1.12
C ALA A 92 21.25 -13.34 1.50
N LEU A 93 21.52 -13.18 2.80
CA LEU A 93 22.89 -12.99 3.29
C LEU A 93 23.68 -14.30 3.20
N TYR A 94 24.98 -14.19 2.91
CA TYR A 94 25.90 -15.32 2.94
C TYR A 94 26.24 -15.66 4.39
N PRO A 95 25.76 -16.80 4.94
CA PRO A 95 25.83 -17.05 6.39
C PRO A 95 27.24 -17.30 6.90
N HIS A 96 28.15 -17.74 6.04
CA HIS A 96 29.55 -18.02 6.36
C HIS A 96 30.46 -16.77 6.30
N LEU A 97 29.98 -15.69 5.64
CA LEU A 97 30.71 -14.43 5.51
C LEU A 97 30.36 -13.47 6.65
N THR A 98 31.30 -12.59 7.01
CA THR A 98 31.06 -11.47 7.94
C THR A 98 30.21 -10.39 7.27
N VAL A 99 29.74 -9.40 8.05
CA VAL A 99 29.04 -8.21 7.53
C VAL A 99 29.90 -7.49 6.48
N MET A 100 31.18 -7.23 6.81
CA MET A 100 32.13 -6.63 5.87
C MET A 100 32.18 -7.40 4.55
N GLN A 101 32.35 -8.71 4.62
CA GLN A 101 32.46 -9.57 3.44
C GLN A 101 31.14 -9.64 2.65
N ASN A 102 29.97 -9.67 3.32
CA ASN A 102 28.68 -9.59 2.65
C ASN A 102 28.53 -8.27 1.86
N ILE A 103 28.97 -7.15 2.43
CA ILE A 103 28.85 -5.84 1.78
C ILE A 103 29.89 -5.71 0.66
N THR A 104 31.12 -6.19 0.81
CA THR A 104 32.16 -6.08 -0.23
C THR A 104 31.97 -7.06 -1.39
N PHE A 105 31.26 -8.17 -1.19
CA PHE A 105 31.08 -9.22 -2.19
C PHE A 105 30.65 -8.72 -3.58
N PRO A 106 29.68 -7.82 -3.72
CA PRO A 106 29.33 -7.27 -5.02
C PRO A 106 30.46 -6.51 -5.71
N LEU A 107 31.40 -5.92 -4.95
CA LEU A 107 32.54 -5.15 -5.46
C LEU A 107 33.66 -6.05 -5.99
N GLU A 108 33.81 -7.26 -5.42
CA GLU A 108 34.83 -8.22 -5.82
C GLU A 108 34.67 -8.71 -7.28
N ASN A 109 33.43 -8.66 -7.78
CA ASN A 109 33.09 -9.06 -9.14
C ASN A 109 33.27 -7.95 -10.20
N LEU A 110 33.71 -6.76 -9.80
CA LEU A 110 33.98 -5.66 -10.74
C LEU A 110 35.24 -5.97 -11.56
N LYS A 111 35.17 -5.73 -12.87
CA LYS A 111 36.23 -6.04 -13.83
C LYS A 111 36.71 -4.78 -14.57
N GLY A 112 37.90 -4.89 -15.18
CA GLY A 112 38.44 -3.82 -16.03
C GLY A 112 38.71 -2.53 -15.27
N LYS A 113 38.21 -1.42 -15.79
CA LYS A 113 38.43 -0.08 -15.23
C LYS A 113 37.75 0.14 -13.86
N ASP A 114 36.69 -0.62 -13.58
CA ASP A 114 35.92 -0.50 -12.33
C ASP A 114 36.47 -1.38 -11.19
N LYS A 115 37.54 -2.14 -11.44
CA LYS A 115 38.18 -3.00 -10.45
C LYS A 115 38.75 -2.15 -9.30
N LEU A 116 38.34 -2.46 -8.06
CA LEU A 116 38.76 -1.77 -6.86
C LEU A 116 39.86 -2.51 -6.10
N THR A 117 40.73 -1.80 -5.39
CA THR A 117 41.63 -2.38 -4.40
C THR A 117 40.86 -2.84 -3.16
N LYS A 118 41.47 -3.71 -2.34
CA LYS A 118 40.86 -4.17 -1.07
C LYS A 118 40.57 -3.00 -0.13
N GLU A 119 41.42 -1.98 -0.09
CA GLU A 119 41.26 -0.77 0.71
C GLU A 119 40.07 0.05 0.23
N GLN A 120 39.98 0.31 -1.06
CA GLN A 120 38.83 1.02 -1.65
C GLN A 120 37.50 0.29 -1.41
N MET A 121 37.48 -1.06 -1.52
CA MET A 121 36.27 -1.84 -1.20
C MET A 121 35.88 -1.70 0.27
N ARG A 122 36.85 -1.72 1.19
CA ARG A 122 36.58 -1.51 2.63
C ARG A 122 36.06 -0.12 2.94
N GLU A 123 36.65 0.91 2.35
CA GLU A 123 36.21 2.31 2.53
C GLU A 123 34.75 2.48 2.07
N LYS A 124 34.42 1.97 0.86
CA LYS A 124 33.04 1.99 0.34
C LYS A 124 32.08 1.23 1.26
N ALA A 125 32.49 0.03 1.73
CA ALA A 125 31.67 -0.77 2.62
C ALA A 125 31.44 -0.07 3.97
N PHE A 126 32.45 0.60 4.54
CA PHE A 126 32.30 1.38 5.77
C PHE A 126 31.41 2.61 5.57
N ALA A 127 31.53 3.31 4.44
CA ALA A 127 30.68 4.47 4.14
C ALA A 127 29.18 4.07 4.10
N VAL A 128 28.86 2.96 3.42
CA VAL A 128 27.50 2.46 3.36
C VAL A 128 27.04 1.86 4.70
N ALA A 129 27.95 1.18 5.44
CA ALA A 129 27.63 0.67 6.77
C ALA A 129 27.25 1.78 7.76
N LYS A 130 27.92 2.93 7.71
CA LYS A 130 27.55 4.13 8.48
C LYS A 130 26.18 4.68 8.06
N LEU A 131 25.90 4.74 6.76
CA LEU A 131 24.61 5.19 6.25
C LEU A 131 23.45 4.36 6.84
N VAL A 132 23.62 3.05 6.94
CA VAL A 132 22.62 2.13 7.51
C VAL A 132 22.86 1.81 9.00
N GLN A 133 23.77 2.49 9.68
CA GLN A 133 24.05 2.39 11.12
C GLN A 133 24.43 0.97 11.60
N ILE A 134 25.33 0.31 10.89
CA ILE A 134 25.87 -1.03 11.24
C ILE A 134 27.40 -1.10 11.21
N ASP A 135 28.09 0.01 11.19
CA ASP A 135 29.55 0.08 11.10
C ASP A 135 30.28 -0.58 12.28
N GLU A 136 29.65 -0.68 13.46
CA GLU A 136 30.17 -1.43 14.60
C GLU A 136 30.03 -2.96 14.44
N LEU A 137 29.22 -3.44 13.50
CA LEU A 137 28.92 -4.85 13.33
C LEU A 137 29.74 -5.55 12.25
N MET A 138 30.70 -4.88 11.62
CA MET A 138 31.39 -5.33 10.41
C MET A 138 32.11 -6.67 10.53
N ASN A 139 32.51 -7.07 11.74
CA ASN A 139 33.19 -8.34 12.00
C ASN A 139 32.27 -9.49 12.41
N ARG A 140 30.95 -9.20 12.60
CA ARG A 140 29.97 -10.24 12.97
C ARG A 140 29.50 -11.03 11.75
N LYS A 141 29.01 -12.26 12.01
CA LYS A 141 28.31 -13.08 11.02
C LYS A 141 26.80 -12.87 11.09
N PRO A 142 26.04 -13.16 10.03
CA PRO A 142 24.57 -13.04 10.02
C PRO A 142 23.87 -13.72 11.19
N SER A 143 24.33 -14.89 11.63
CA SER A 143 23.76 -15.61 12.78
C SER A 143 23.89 -14.89 14.13
N GLN A 144 24.71 -13.84 14.21
CA GLN A 144 24.94 -13.03 15.41
C GLN A 144 24.17 -11.70 15.37
N LEU A 145 23.29 -11.52 14.39
CA LEU A 145 22.54 -10.30 14.13
C LEU A 145 21.04 -10.50 14.35
N SER A 146 20.37 -9.46 14.85
CA SER A 146 18.91 -9.42 14.85
C SER A 146 18.36 -9.32 13.42
N GLY A 147 17.06 -9.61 13.20
CA GLY A 147 16.42 -9.51 11.89
C GLY A 147 16.58 -8.14 11.24
N GLY A 148 16.37 -7.04 11.97
CA GLY A 148 16.59 -5.70 11.47
C GLY A 148 18.05 -5.39 11.14
N GLN A 149 19.02 -5.91 11.90
CA GLN A 149 20.44 -5.78 11.58
C GLN A 149 20.78 -6.56 10.30
N GLN A 150 20.23 -7.76 10.11
CA GLN A 150 20.41 -8.54 8.87
C GLN A 150 19.85 -7.78 7.66
N GLN A 151 18.68 -7.17 7.82
CA GLN A 151 18.07 -6.36 6.77
C GLN A 151 18.95 -5.16 6.40
N ARG A 152 19.47 -4.42 7.38
CA ARG A 152 20.42 -3.31 7.15
C ARG A 152 21.66 -3.77 6.39
N VAL A 153 22.18 -4.94 6.71
CA VAL A 153 23.30 -5.55 5.95
C VAL A 153 22.90 -5.83 4.50
N ALA A 154 21.69 -6.35 4.27
CA ALA A 154 21.18 -6.58 2.91
C ALA A 154 21.01 -5.29 2.11
N ILE A 155 20.47 -4.23 2.75
CA ILE A 155 20.36 -2.89 2.15
C ILE A 155 21.78 -2.34 1.84
N ALA A 156 22.71 -2.41 2.78
CA ALA A 156 24.08 -1.96 2.58
C ALA A 156 24.75 -2.69 1.39
N ARG A 157 24.56 -4.01 1.30
CA ARG A 157 25.06 -4.81 0.19
C ARG A 157 24.47 -4.38 -1.16
N ALA A 158 23.18 -4.05 -1.19
CA ALA A 158 22.51 -3.57 -2.39
C ALA A 158 23.00 -2.17 -2.80
N LEU A 159 23.29 -1.29 -1.83
CA LEU A 159 23.71 0.10 -2.03
C LEU A 159 25.20 0.27 -2.33
N VAL A 160 26.08 -0.68 -1.96
CA VAL A 160 27.56 -0.50 -2.02
C VAL A 160 28.09 -0.18 -3.43
N LYS A 161 27.40 -0.59 -4.48
CA LYS A 161 27.66 -0.26 -5.87
C LYS A 161 27.05 1.05 -6.32
N MET A 162 26.33 1.78 -5.46
CA MET A 162 25.55 2.98 -5.79
C MET A 162 24.65 2.72 -7.00
N PRO A 163 23.61 1.89 -6.86
CA PRO A 163 22.75 1.50 -7.95
C PRO A 163 21.90 2.69 -8.44
N ARG A 164 21.45 2.63 -9.69
CA ARG A 164 20.52 3.60 -10.28
C ARG A 164 19.13 3.49 -9.68
N VAL A 165 18.72 2.26 -9.31
CA VAL A 165 17.41 1.89 -8.77
C VAL A 165 17.61 0.87 -7.66
N LEU A 166 16.87 1.04 -6.56
CA LEU A 166 16.81 0.08 -5.45
C LEU A 166 15.46 -0.64 -5.48
N LEU A 167 15.48 -1.97 -5.53
CA LEU A 167 14.29 -2.82 -5.51
C LEU A 167 14.27 -3.65 -4.23
N MET A 168 13.13 -3.73 -3.55
CA MET A 168 12.99 -4.48 -2.29
C MET A 168 11.73 -5.36 -2.34
N ASP A 169 11.90 -6.67 -2.19
CA ASP A 169 10.81 -7.63 -2.16
C ASP A 169 10.41 -7.94 -0.72
N GLU A 170 9.26 -7.46 -0.27
CA GLU A 170 8.71 -7.60 1.08
C GLU A 170 9.75 -7.37 2.21
N PRO A 171 10.42 -6.21 2.23
CA PRO A 171 11.58 -6.00 3.10
C PRO A 171 11.26 -6.08 4.60
N LEU A 172 10.00 -5.92 5.00
CA LEU A 172 9.57 -5.81 6.40
C LEU A 172 8.81 -7.05 6.92
N SER A 173 8.53 -8.03 6.06
CA SER A 173 7.66 -9.16 6.37
C SER A 173 8.17 -10.07 7.50
N ASN A 174 9.49 -10.17 7.69
CA ASN A 174 10.14 -11.05 8.66
C ASN A 174 10.47 -10.36 10.00
N LEU A 175 9.89 -9.18 10.28
CA LEU A 175 10.16 -8.38 11.47
C LEU A 175 8.95 -8.35 12.41
N ASP A 176 9.22 -8.28 13.73
CA ASP A 176 8.19 -7.97 14.72
C ASP A 176 7.66 -6.54 14.55
N ALA A 177 6.49 -6.24 15.13
CA ALA A 177 5.79 -4.97 14.93
C ALA A 177 6.62 -3.73 15.32
N ARG A 178 7.40 -3.81 16.43
CA ARG A 178 8.22 -2.68 16.89
C ARG A 178 9.40 -2.44 15.93
N LEU A 179 10.07 -3.50 15.54
CA LEU A 179 11.22 -3.42 14.65
C LEU A 179 10.79 -3.01 13.23
N ARG A 180 9.60 -3.44 12.80
CA ARG A 180 9.00 -3.05 11.53
C ARG A 180 8.81 -1.53 11.44
N LEU A 181 8.27 -0.90 12.50
CA LEU A 181 8.09 0.55 12.53
C LEU A 181 9.43 1.30 12.41
N GLN A 182 10.43 0.90 13.20
CA GLN A 182 11.77 1.51 13.13
C GLN A 182 12.41 1.36 11.75
N THR A 183 12.23 0.19 11.13
CA THR A 183 12.83 -0.08 9.82
C THR A 183 12.11 0.66 8.67
N ARG A 184 10.79 0.92 8.81
CA ARG A 184 10.07 1.81 7.87
C ARG A 184 10.70 3.20 7.83
N GLU A 185 10.89 3.81 9.00
CA GLU A 185 11.52 5.14 9.12
C GLU A 185 12.92 5.16 8.52
N GLU A 186 13.67 4.08 8.74
CA GLU A 186 15.03 3.96 8.23
C GLU A 186 15.09 3.81 6.71
N ILE A 187 14.23 2.99 6.10
CA ILE A 187 14.15 2.87 4.63
C ILE A 187 13.83 4.24 4.02
N SER A 188 12.86 4.97 4.58
CA SER A 188 12.52 6.32 4.13
C SER A 188 13.70 7.29 4.28
N ARG A 189 14.43 7.24 5.40
CA ARG A 189 15.62 8.05 5.63
C ARG A 189 16.73 7.76 4.62
N ILE A 190 17.07 6.47 4.44
CA ILE A 190 18.12 6.04 3.50
C ILE A 190 17.77 6.48 2.09
N GLN A 191 16.51 6.31 1.67
CA GLN A 191 16.06 6.72 0.34
C GLN A 191 16.19 8.24 0.16
N LYS A 192 15.78 9.05 1.15
CA LYS A 192 15.91 10.52 1.10
C LYS A 192 17.37 11.00 1.09
N GLU A 193 18.24 10.37 1.89
CA GLU A 193 19.67 10.70 1.93
C GLU A 193 20.39 10.34 0.63
N THR A 194 20.01 9.23 0.00
CA THR A 194 20.65 8.77 -1.23
C THR A 194 20.03 9.33 -2.51
N GLY A 195 18.76 9.75 -2.46
CA GLY A 195 17.99 10.16 -3.64
C GLY A 195 17.77 9.06 -4.68
N ILE A 196 18.00 7.78 -4.33
CA ILE A 196 17.86 6.65 -5.25
C ILE A 196 16.37 6.34 -5.44
N THR A 197 15.94 6.24 -6.70
CA THR A 197 14.60 5.75 -7.04
C THR A 197 14.43 4.35 -6.48
N THR A 198 13.43 4.17 -5.62
CA THR A 198 13.24 2.94 -4.87
C THR A 198 11.85 2.38 -5.12
N VAL A 199 11.76 1.08 -5.40
CA VAL A 199 10.49 0.35 -5.51
C VAL A 199 10.49 -0.78 -4.51
N PHE A 200 9.48 -0.85 -3.68
CA PHE A 200 9.31 -1.99 -2.78
C PHE A 200 7.93 -2.63 -2.94
N VAL A 201 7.88 -3.90 -2.66
CA VAL A 201 6.66 -4.71 -2.67
C VAL A 201 6.24 -4.96 -1.23
N THR A 202 4.97 -4.81 -0.95
CA THR A 202 4.37 -5.22 0.32
C THR A 202 2.92 -5.67 0.13
N HIS A 203 2.41 -6.46 1.06
CA HIS A 203 1.00 -6.74 1.22
C HIS A 203 0.39 -5.96 2.41
N ASP A 204 1.22 -5.26 3.18
CA ASP A 204 0.83 -4.44 4.32
C ASP A 204 0.56 -3.00 3.85
N GLN A 205 -0.70 -2.59 3.98
CA GLN A 205 -1.13 -1.26 3.57
C GLN A 205 -0.53 -0.14 4.44
N GLU A 206 -0.30 -0.39 5.75
CA GLU A 206 0.30 0.61 6.63
C GLU A 206 1.74 0.89 6.24
N GLU A 207 2.48 -0.14 5.78
CA GLU A 207 3.82 0.03 5.25
C GLU A 207 3.80 0.93 4.02
N ALA A 208 2.97 0.60 3.02
CA ALA A 208 2.88 1.36 1.78
C ALA A 208 2.43 2.79 2.04
N MET A 209 1.38 2.98 2.84
CA MET A 209 0.80 4.30 3.14
C MET A 209 1.76 5.21 3.91
N SER A 210 2.61 4.65 4.79
CA SER A 210 3.43 5.45 5.70
C SER A 210 4.74 5.96 5.10
N ILE A 211 5.36 5.23 4.16
CA ILE A 211 6.70 5.58 3.66
C ILE A 211 6.76 5.92 2.18
N SER A 212 5.74 5.55 1.39
CA SER A 212 5.78 5.79 -0.05
C SER A 212 5.47 7.24 -0.42
N ASP A 213 6.16 7.76 -1.41
CA ASP A 213 5.73 8.98 -2.12
C ASP A 213 4.53 8.69 -3.04
N MET A 214 4.43 7.46 -3.55
CA MET A 214 3.36 7.01 -4.43
C MET A 214 3.12 5.52 -4.23
N ILE A 215 1.86 5.09 -4.30
CA ILE A 215 1.48 3.68 -4.27
C ILE A 215 0.86 3.25 -5.59
N VAL A 216 1.09 1.99 -5.95
CA VAL A 216 0.47 1.30 -7.08
C VAL A 216 -0.33 0.14 -6.52
N VAL A 217 -1.65 0.27 -6.52
CA VAL A 217 -2.57 -0.78 -6.05
C VAL A 217 -2.85 -1.77 -7.18
N MET A 218 -2.60 -3.05 -6.92
CA MET A 218 -2.69 -4.12 -7.90
C MET A 218 -3.72 -5.18 -7.50
N LYS A 219 -4.45 -5.71 -8.49
CA LYS A 219 -5.33 -6.88 -8.37
C LYS A 219 -5.19 -7.74 -9.62
N ASP A 220 -4.99 -9.04 -9.44
CA ASP A 220 -4.99 -10.05 -10.52
C ASP A 220 -4.13 -9.66 -11.75
N GLY A 221 -2.93 -9.18 -11.49
CA GLY A 221 -2.00 -8.75 -12.54
C GLY A 221 -2.33 -7.41 -13.21
N VAL A 222 -3.32 -6.66 -12.72
CA VAL A 222 -3.75 -5.37 -13.28
C VAL A 222 -3.59 -4.27 -12.26
N ILE A 223 -3.12 -3.11 -12.70
CA ILE A 223 -3.08 -1.90 -11.88
C ILE A 223 -4.51 -1.37 -11.73
N GLN A 224 -4.93 -1.15 -10.49
CA GLN A 224 -6.24 -0.62 -10.15
C GLN A 224 -6.22 0.89 -9.96
N GLN A 225 -5.20 1.40 -9.28
CA GLN A 225 -5.02 2.83 -9.05
C GLN A 225 -3.55 3.15 -8.74
N ILE A 226 -3.12 4.34 -9.15
CA ILE A 226 -1.79 4.90 -8.85
C ILE A 226 -2.00 6.31 -8.29
N GLY A 227 -1.25 6.67 -7.26
CA GLY A 227 -1.28 8.02 -6.72
C GLY A 227 -0.52 8.16 -5.41
N GLU A 228 -0.54 9.35 -4.84
CA GLU A 228 -0.08 9.59 -3.47
C GLU A 228 -0.95 8.79 -2.49
N PRO A 229 -0.38 8.20 -1.43
CA PRO A 229 -1.10 7.30 -0.53
C PRO A 229 -2.42 7.87 -0.02
N GLN A 230 -2.40 9.10 0.51
CA GLN A 230 -3.60 9.75 1.05
C GLN A 230 -4.65 10.01 -0.05
N SER A 231 -4.23 10.41 -1.24
CA SER A 231 -5.13 10.65 -2.37
C SER A 231 -5.82 9.36 -2.81
N VAL A 232 -5.10 8.23 -2.85
CA VAL A 232 -5.70 6.92 -3.21
C VAL A 232 -6.69 6.45 -2.13
N TYR A 233 -6.42 6.75 -0.85
CA TYR A 233 -7.33 6.44 0.26
C TYR A 233 -8.60 7.28 0.22
N ASP A 234 -8.46 8.60 0.01
CA ASP A 234 -9.58 9.55 0.03
C ASP A 234 -10.38 9.56 -1.29
N GLU A 235 -9.76 9.16 -2.42
CA GLU A 235 -10.37 9.18 -3.75
C GLU A 235 -10.23 7.82 -4.47
N PRO A 236 -10.78 6.72 -3.90
CA PRO A 236 -10.71 5.42 -4.54
C PRO A 236 -11.49 5.40 -5.85
N THR A 237 -10.88 4.88 -6.92
CA THR A 237 -11.48 4.83 -8.27
C THR A 237 -12.48 3.70 -8.44
N ASN A 238 -12.39 2.65 -7.63
CA ASN A 238 -13.29 1.50 -7.66
C ASN A 238 -13.49 0.88 -6.27
N LEU A 239 -14.48 0.04 -6.15
CA LEU A 239 -14.86 -0.60 -4.89
C LEU A 239 -13.75 -1.50 -4.33
N PHE A 240 -12.95 -2.13 -5.19
CA PHE A 240 -11.83 -2.94 -4.74
C PHE A 240 -10.79 -2.09 -3.99
N VAL A 241 -10.36 -0.95 -4.56
CA VAL A 241 -9.40 -0.05 -3.91
C VAL A 241 -9.96 0.47 -2.58
N ALA A 242 -11.25 0.84 -2.56
CA ALA A 242 -11.93 1.30 -1.36
C ALA A 242 -11.91 0.24 -0.25
N LYS A 243 -12.22 -1.03 -0.57
CA LYS A 243 -12.24 -2.18 0.35
C LYS A 243 -10.83 -2.59 0.79
N PHE A 244 -9.86 -2.45 -0.11
CA PHE A 244 -8.50 -2.92 0.12
C PHE A 244 -7.69 -1.99 1.03
N LEU A 245 -7.96 -0.67 1.02
CA LEU A 245 -7.26 0.30 1.84
C LEU A 245 -8.07 0.71 3.06
N GLY A 246 -7.41 0.72 4.23
CA GLY A 246 -7.95 1.15 5.52
C GLY A 246 -8.08 0.03 6.54
N THR A 247 -7.71 0.33 7.79
CA THR A 247 -7.87 -0.55 8.96
C THR A 247 -8.54 0.22 10.08
N PRO A 248 -9.79 -0.11 10.43
CA PRO A 248 -10.69 -1.13 9.85
C PRO A 248 -11.06 -0.86 8.38
N PRO A 249 -11.50 -1.91 7.63
CA PRO A 249 -11.90 -1.75 6.24
C PRO A 249 -13.16 -0.88 6.12
N ILE A 250 -13.37 -0.32 4.93
CA ILE A 250 -14.57 0.46 4.60
C ILE A 250 -15.84 -0.38 4.78
N ASN A 251 -16.89 0.24 5.29
CA ASN A 251 -18.20 -0.40 5.41
C ASN A 251 -18.98 -0.25 4.12
N VAL A 252 -19.47 -1.36 3.56
CA VAL A 252 -20.17 -1.37 2.28
C VAL A 252 -21.63 -1.77 2.47
N PHE A 253 -22.53 -0.99 1.91
CA PHE A 253 -23.97 -1.18 1.97
C PHE A 253 -24.56 -1.31 0.57
N LYS A 254 -25.57 -2.17 0.43
CA LYS A 254 -26.44 -2.16 -0.75
C LYS A 254 -27.39 -0.99 -0.62
N GLY A 255 -27.27 -0.06 -1.54
CA GLY A 255 -28.08 1.16 -1.59
C GLY A 255 -28.73 1.38 -2.95
N ARG A 256 -29.47 2.44 -3.06
CA ARG A 256 -30.01 2.94 -4.32
C ARG A 256 -29.95 4.46 -4.34
N VAL A 257 -29.79 5.01 -5.52
CA VAL A 257 -30.05 6.43 -5.76
C VAL A 257 -31.45 6.54 -6.33
N GLU A 258 -32.27 7.40 -5.74
CA GLU A 258 -33.63 7.71 -6.17
C GLU A 258 -33.89 9.19 -5.95
N LYS A 259 -34.24 9.92 -7.05
CA LYS A 259 -34.51 11.38 -7.04
C LYS A 259 -33.33 12.17 -6.43
N GLU A 260 -32.13 11.93 -6.91
CA GLU A 260 -30.90 12.56 -6.46
C GLU A 260 -30.61 12.39 -4.95
N LYS A 261 -31.11 11.33 -4.34
CA LYS A 261 -30.86 10.99 -2.94
C LYS A 261 -30.32 9.56 -2.82
N LEU A 262 -29.34 9.37 -1.94
CA LEU A 262 -28.79 8.06 -1.60
C LEU A 262 -29.61 7.44 -0.47
N TRP A 263 -30.11 6.24 -0.72
CA TRP A 263 -30.87 5.44 0.24
C TRP A 263 -30.14 4.16 0.59
N ILE A 264 -30.11 3.84 1.88
CA ILE A 264 -29.66 2.55 2.41
C ILE A 264 -30.86 1.95 3.16
N GLY A 265 -31.49 0.92 2.58
CA GLY A 265 -32.77 0.40 3.09
C GLY A 265 -33.86 1.46 3.01
N SER A 266 -34.44 1.82 4.18
CA SER A 266 -35.43 2.89 4.33
C SER A 266 -34.83 4.27 4.60
N ASP A 267 -33.55 4.32 4.95
CA ASP A 267 -32.90 5.54 5.39
C ASP A 267 -32.37 6.36 4.20
N CYS A 268 -32.78 7.61 4.11
CA CYS A 268 -32.19 8.60 3.20
C CYS A 268 -30.94 9.17 3.88
N VAL A 269 -29.76 8.80 3.42
CA VAL A 269 -28.52 9.10 4.15
C VAL A 269 -27.81 10.38 3.68
N MET A 270 -27.98 10.77 2.40
CA MET A 270 -27.42 12.01 1.86
C MET A 270 -27.99 12.35 0.48
N ASP A 271 -27.76 13.59 0.03
CA ASP A 271 -28.04 13.97 -1.34
C ASP A 271 -26.99 13.40 -2.32
N ALA A 272 -27.44 12.92 -3.47
CA ALA A 272 -26.64 12.33 -4.54
C ALA A 272 -26.85 13.08 -5.86
N ASN A 273 -26.59 14.39 -5.84
CA ASN A 273 -26.86 15.30 -6.96
C ASN A 273 -26.12 14.87 -8.24
N GLY A 274 -26.86 14.84 -9.36
CA GLY A 274 -26.34 14.51 -10.68
C GLY A 274 -26.11 13.02 -10.93
N VAL A 275 -26.59 12.15 -10.05
CA VAL A 275 -26.58 10.69 -10.23
C VAL A 275 -27.97 10.22 -10.64
N GLU A 276 -28.07 9.45 -11.72
CA GLU A 276 -29.30 8.84 -12.18
C GLU A 276 -29.80 7.76 -11.22
N ASP A 277 -31.13 7.54 -11.22
CA ASP A 277 -31.77 6.53 -10.39
C ASP A 277 -31.23 5.14 -10.74
N GLN A 278 -30.55 4.50 -9.79
CA GLN A 278 -29.93 3.17 -9.96
C GLN A 278 -29.64 2.48 -8.63
N GLU A 279 -29.42 1.16 -8.68
CA GLU A 279 -28.86 0.42 -7.57
C GLU A 279 -27.34 0.63 -7.49
N VAL A 280 -26.81 0.84 -6.27
CA VAL A 280 -25.42 1.18 -6.02
C VAL A 280 -24.87 0.46 -4.80
N TYR A 281 -23.53 0.43 -4.68
CA TYR A 281 -22.88 0.23 -3.39
C TYR A 281 -22.55 1.58 -2.77
N ALA A 282 -23.05 1.79 -1.54
CA ALA A 282 -22.65 2.91 -0.71
C ALA A 282 -21.55 2.44 0.24
N ALA A 283 -20.36 3.00 0.11
CA ALA A 283 -19.21 2.63 0.92
C ALA A 283 -18.82 3.79 1.86
N ILE A 284 -18.75 3.50 3.17
CA ILE A 284 -18.56 4.52 4.20
C ILE A 284 -17.30 4.17 5.00
N ARG A 285 -16.33 5.10 5.05
CA ARG A 285 -15.13 4.92 5.88
C ARG A 285 -15.53 4.85 7.37
N PRO A 286 -14.82 4.07 8.20
CA PRO A 286 -15.11 3.98 9.64
C PRO A 286 -15.15 5.33 10.35
N GLU A 287 -14.28 6.27 9.98
CA GLU A 287 -14.24 7.64 10.51
C GLU A 287 -15.28 8.58 9.89
N GLY A 288 -16.08 8.08 8.95
CA GLY A 288 -17.16 8.82 8.31
C GLY A 288 -18.47 8.85 9.10
N PHE A 289 -18.57 8.07 10.16
CA PHE A 289 -19.76 8.04 11.04
C PHE A 289 -19.64 9.10 12.13
N ILE A 290 -20.72 9.85 12.35
CA ILE A 290 -20.83 10.87 13.39
C ILE A 290 -22.02 10.52 14.26
N LEU A 291 -21.85 10.53 15.59
CA LEU A 291 -22.95 10.50 16.50
C LEU A 291 -23.50 11.92 16.64
N PRO A 292 -24.82 12.11 16.42
CA PRO A 292 -25.44 13.40 16.71
C PRO A 292 -25.25 13.71 18.20
N GLU A 293 -24.83 14.93 18.50
CA GLU A 293 -24.80 15.41 19.89
C GLU A 293 -26.22 15.40 20.44
N GLU A 294 -26.46 14.72 21.55
CA GLU A 294 -27.71 14.85 22.28
C GLU A 294 -27.74 16.27 22.86
N CYS A 295 -28.47 17.17 22.20
CA CYS A 295 -28.75 18.49 22.75
C CYS A 295 -29.63 18.29 23.99
N ASP A 296 -29.09 18.55 25.20
CA ASP A 296 -29.85 18.64 26.47
C ASP A 296 -30.84 19.84 26.49
N CYS A 297 -31.11 20.43 25.34
CA CYS A 297 -32.00 21.58 25.22
C CYS A 297 -33.41 21.14 24.85
N GLN A 298 -34.31 21.19 25.81
CA GLN A 298 -35.76 21.20 25.61
C GLN A 298 -36.13 22.43 24.75
N GLY A 299 -36.19 22.25 23.42
CA GLY A 299 -36.72 23.27 22.51
C GLY A 299 -35.70 23.70 21.41
N SER A 300 -36.00 23.31 20.19
CA SER A 300 -35.44 23.85 18.93
C SER A 300 -33.93 23.78 18.74
N CYS A 301 -33.42 22.59 18.52
CA CYS A 301 -32.12 22.41 17.88
C CYS A 301 -32.29 21.56 16.62
N ASN A 302 -32.77 22.16 15.53
CA ASN A 302 -32.63 21.70 14.16
C ASN A 302 -31.49 22.48 13.50
N GLN A 303 -30.29 22.40 14.09
CA GLN A 303 -29.08 22.84 13.41
C GLN A 303 -28.10 21.65 13.39
N SER A 304 -28.17 20.90 12.28
CA SER A 304 -27.09 20.02 11.89
C SER A 304 -25.79 20.83 11.82
N VAL A 305 -24.73 20.34 12.44
CA VAL A 305 -23.39 20.95 12.47
C VAL A 305 -22.82 21.19 11.04
N THR A 306 -23.46 20.65 10.04
CA THR A 306 -23.06 20.76 8.61
C THR A 306 -24.21 21.26 7.75
N GLY A 307 -24.88 22.28 7.92
CA GLY A 307 -25.80 23.01 7.02
C GLY A 307 -26.47 22.31 5.80
N GLU A 308 -26.34 20.99 5.67
CA GLU A 308 -26.88 20.15 4.62
C GLU A 308 -27.89 19.16 5.23
N ASN A 309 -28.99 18.87 4.51
CA ASN A 309 -30.00 17.87 4.90
C ASN A 309 -29.41 16.45 4.88
N ASN A 310 -28.57 16.15 5.83
CA ASN A 310 -28.06 14.80 6.03
C ASN A 310 -29.08 13.98 6.82
N GLY A 311 -29.59 12.92 6.19
CA GLY A 311 -30.39 11.92 6.87
C GLY A 311 -29.54 11.08 7.82
N MET A 312 -30.20 10.31 8.70
CA MET A 312 -29.54 9.40 9.64
C MET A 312 -29.54 7.98 9.09
N LEU A 313 -28.45 7.26 9.30
CA LEU A 313 -28.37 5.82 9.10
C LEU A 313 -28.59 5.09 10.42
N HIS A 314 -29.68 4.32 10.51
CA HIS A 314 -30.05 3.57 11.72
C HIS A 314 -29.43 2.17 11.70
N CYS A 315 -28.75 1.84 12.79
CA CYS A 315 -28.07 0.55 12.94
C CYS A 315 -28.37 -0.10 14.29
N SER A 316 -28.27 -1.42 14.35
CA SER A 316 -28.43 -2.16 15.62
C SER A 316 -27.08 -2.25 16.33
N LEU A 317 -27.00 -1.70 17.56
CA LEU A 317 -25.79 -1.69 18.38
C LEU A 317 -25.44 -3.11 18.85
N GLN A 318 -24.18 -3.50 18.70
CA GLN A 318 -23.67 -4.80 19.14
C GLN A 318 -22.65 -4.66 20.27
N ALA A 319 -21.67 -3.79 20.11
CA ALA A 319 -20.60 -3.57 21.07
C ALA A 319 -20.00 -2.17 20.97
N VAL A 320 -19.35 -1.74 22.03
CA VAL A 320 -18.54 -0.52 22.08
C VAL A 320 -17.16 -0.91 22.62
N GLU A 321 -16.13 -0.78 21.77
CA GLU A 321 -14.75 -1.14 22.09
C GLU A 321 -13.91 0.13 22.24
N VAL A 322 -13.37 0.37 23.44
CA VAL A 322 -12.50 1.56 23.67
C VAL A 322 -11.07 1.23 23.29
N MET A 323 -10.50 1.99 22.37
CA MET A 323 -9.16 1.78 21.80
C MET A 323 -8.27 3.01 22.03
N GLY A 324 -8.03 3.35 23.29
CA GLY A 324 -7.24 4.52 23.65
C GLY A 324 -7.97 5.83 23.36
N ARG A 325 -7.52 6.60 22.37
CA ARG A 325 -8.15 7.88 21.97
C ARG A 325 -9.38 7.73 21.08
N ASP A 326 -9.63 6.53 20.58
CA ASP A 326 -10.73 6.24 19.67
C ASP A 326 -11.66 5.20 20.28
N ILE A 327 -12.94 5.26 19.92
CA ILE A 327 -13.95 4.27 20.24
C ILE A 327 -14.39 3.61 18.94
N SER A 328 -14.36 2.29 18.90
CA SER A 328 -14.95 1.49 17.82
C SER A 328 -16.36 1.10 18.23
N VAL A 329 -17.37 1.71 17.61
CA VAL A 329 -18.77 1.32 17.76
C VAL A 329 -19.06 0.25 16.72
N VAL A 330 -19.36 -0.96 17.20
CA VAL A 330 -19.66 -2.12 16.36
C VAL A 330 -21.18 -2.25 16.25
N VAL A 331 -21.68 -2.21 15.02
CA VAL A 331 -23.11 -2.28 14.74
C VAL A 331 -23.40 -3.28 13.61
N THR A 332 -24.66 -3.63 13.43
CA THR A 332 -25.15 -4.43 12.30
C THR A 332 -26.22 -3.64 11.55
N HIS A 333 -26.30 -3.88 10.24
CA HIS A 333 -27.33 -3.30 9.38
C HIS A 333 -27.77 -4.34 8.33
N PRO A 334 -29.08 -4.51 8.05
CA PRO A 334 -29.58 -5.54 7.12
C PRO A 334 -29.06 -5.44 5.70
N HIS A 335 -28.75 -4.23 5.24
CA HIS A 335 -28.23 -3.98 3.90
C HIS A 335 -26.68 -3.89 3.83
N SER A 336 -25.98 -4.15 4.93
CA SER A 336 -24.51 -4.20 4.94
C SER A 336 -24.01 -5.49 4.29
N GLU A 337 -22.97 -5.39 3.46
CA GLU A 337 -22.20 -6.56 3.00
C GLU A 337 -21.24 -7.07 4.07
N ASN A 338 -20.81 -6.21 4.98
CA ASN A 338 -19.98 -6.57 6.11
C ASN A 338 -20.85 -7.22 7.19
N VAL A 339 -20.38 -8.32 7.77
CA VAL A 339 -21.06 -8.99 8.90
C VAL A 339 -21.20 -8.03 10.08
N MET A 340 -20.16 -7.21 10.32
CA MET A 340 -20.14 -6.16 11.31
C MET A 340 -19.71 -4.85 10.67
N VAL A 341 -20.42 -3.79 10.94
CA VAL A 341 -20.11 -2.41 10.57
C VAL A 341 -19.32 -1.79 11.73
N ARG A 342 -18.22 -1.12 11.44
CA ARG A 342 -17.41 -0.43 12.45
C ARG A 342 -17.40 1.08 12.18
N ALA A 343 -17.83 1.84 13.19
CA ALA A 343 -17.70 3.29 13.22
C ALA A 343 -16.59 3.67 14.20
N ILE A 344 -15.65 4.50 13.75
CA ILE A 344 -14.56 5.02 14.61
C ILE A 344 -14.88 6.46 14.98
N ILE A 345 -15.06 6.69 16.27
CA ILE A 345 -15.42 7.99 16.84
C ILE A 345 -14.43 8.39 17.94
N SER A 346 -14.36 9.69 18.27
CA SER A 346 -13.51 10.17 19.36
C SER A 346 -13.95 9.61 20.71
N SER A 347 -13.00 9.25 21.59
CA SER A 347 -13.26 8.83 22.97
C SER A 347 -13.87 9.93 23.85
N GLU A 348 -13.89 11.17 23.39
CA GLU A 348 -14.58 12.28 24.05
C GLU A 348 -16.09 12.20 23.90
N THR A 349 -16.57 11.48 22.89
CA THR A 349 -18.00 11.28 22.62
C THR A 349 -18.58 10.18 23.51
N LYS A 350 -19.66 10.48 24.23
CA LYS A 350 -20.35 9.48 25.04
C LYS A 350 -21.26 8.62 24.16
N VAL A 351 -21.11 7.32 24.25
CA VAL A 351 -21.97 6.34 23.58
C VAL A 351 -22.90 5.74 24.60
N ASP A 352 -24.22 5.89 24.43
CA ASP A 352 -25.21 5.24 25.27
C ASP A 352 -25.35 3.76 24.91
N THR A 353 -24.72 2.91 25.69
CA THR A 353 -24.71 1.45 25.53
C THR A 353 -26.02 0.76 25.91
N SER A 354 -26.96 1.49 26.51
CA SER A 354 -28.27 0.93 26.88
C SER A 354 -29.24 0.86 25.70
N LYS A 355 -29.01 1.65 24.68
CA LYS A 355 -29.80 1.68 23.44
C LYS A 355 -29.50 0.46 22.56
N LYS A 356 -30.54 -0.19 22.02
CA LYS A 356 -30.39 -1.29 21.05
C LYS A 356 -30.16 -0.78 19.62
N GLU A 357 -30.59 0.42 19.34
CA GLU A 357 -30.46 1.08 18.04
C GLU A 357 -29.71 2.39 18.21
N ILE A 358 -28.89 2.72 17.22
CA ILE A 358 -28.09 3.91 17.17
C ILE A 358 -28.18 4.51 15.77
N GLY A 359 -28.39 5.83 15.69
CA GLY A 359 -28.39 6.58 14.44
C GLY A 359 -27.08 7.32 14.23
N PHE A 360 -26.58 7.31 13.02
CA PHE A 360 -25.37 8.03 12.63
C PHE A 360 -25.68 9.05 11.54
N GLU A 361 -25.15 10.24 11.68
CA GLU A 361 -24.94 11.15 10.57
C GLU A 361 -23.65 10.74 9.82
N LEU A 362 -23.58 11.07 8.52
CA LEU A 362 -22.45 10.68 7.68
C LEU A 362 -21.67 11.88 7.17
N ARG A 363 -20.34 11.82 7.26
CA ARG A 363 -19.46 12.81 6.62
C ARG A 363 -19.46 12.58 5.12
N ARG A 364 -19.95 13.55 4.34
CA ARG A 364 -20.10 13.46 2.88
C ARG A 364 -18.80 13.03 2.17
N ASN A 365 -17.67 13.60 2.57
CA ASN A 365 -16.34 13.29 2.00
C ASN A 365 -15.80 11.92 2.38
N LYS A 366 -16.50 11.13 3.20
CA LYS A 366 -16.15 9.76 3.60
C LYS A 366 -17.18 8.73 3.13
N VAL A 367 -18.14 9.16 2.32
CA VAL A 367 -19.15 8.31 1.65
C VAL A 367 -18.83 8.26 0.17
N PHE A 368 -18.69 7.05 -0.37
CA PHE A 368 -18.41 6.81 -1.77
C PHE A 368 -19.50 5.97 -2.39
N ILE A 369 -19.89 6.30 -3.61
CA ILE A 369 -20.91 5.58 -4.37
C ILE A 369 -20.21 4.83 -5.50
N PHE A 370 -20.51 3.55 -5.63
CA PHE A 370 -19.98 2.70 -6.70
C PHE A 370 -21.14 2.06 -7.48
N ASN A 371 -20.96 1.95 -8.79
CA ASN A 371 -21.89 1.22 -9.63
C ASN A 371 -21.94 -0.25 -9.19
N LYS A 372 -23.14 -0.83 -9.13
CA LYS A 372 -23.33 -2.19 -8.62
C LYS A 372 -22.77 -3.27 -9.55
N GLU A 373 -22.73 -3.03 -10.86
CA GLU A 373 -22.27 -4.00 -11.86
C GLU A 373 -20.79 -3.87 -12.17
N THR A 374 -20.31 -2.64 -12.38
CA THR A 374 -18.90 -2.38 -12.78
C THR A 374 -17.97 -2.19 -11.60
N GLU A 375 -18.50 -1.94 -10.40
CA GLU A 375 -17.75 -1.54 -9.21
C GLU A 375 -16.94 -0.23 -9.37
N GLU A 376 -17.13 0.50 -10.46
CA GLU A 376 -16.50 1.79 -10.69
C GLU A 376 -17.15 2.89 -9.86
N ARG A 377 -16.35 3.88 -9.45
CA ARG A 377 -16.84 5.00 -8.66
C ARG A 377 -17.78 5.91 -9.46
N ILE A 378 -18.87 6.30 -8.82
CA ILE A 378 -19.79 7.33 -9.30
C ILE A 378 -19.48 8.62 -8.54
N TYR A 379 -19.10 9.67 -9.27
CA TYR A 379 -18.77 10.98 -8.70
C TYR A 379 -20.03 11.85 -8.59
N LEU A 380 -20.20 12.48 -7.43
CA LEU A 380 -21.26 13.47 -7.19
C LEU A 380 -20.86 14.81 -7.83
N LYS A 381 -21.85 15.54 -8.31
CA LYS A 381 -21.68 16.89 -8.87
C LYS A 381 -21.75 17.96 -7.79
#